data_cfc4457f708c1d4cc0f13ef1e8c5f3f7
#
_entry.id   cfc4457f708c1d4cc0f13ef1e8c5f3f7
#
_cell.length_a   1.000
_cell.length_b   1.000
_cell.length_c   1.000
_cell.angle_alpha   90.00
_cell.angle_beta   90.00
_cell.angle_gamma   90.00
#
_symmetry.space_group_name_H-M   'P 1'
#
loop_
_entity.id
_entity.type
_entity.pdbx_description
1 polymer ?
#
loop_
_entity_poly.entity_id
_entity_poly.type
_entity_poly.pdbx_seq_one_letter_code
_entity_poly.pdbx_strand_id
1 'polypeptide(L)'
;LATLAATAQPAKQEAFQPLPGGFLHVPMNDLNALHQAVYNNLADVCAVMIEPVQGEAGVYPWDPDTLYDVAQFCRKNGLLLIVDEVQSGIFRCGEFPFAFQNLGITPDIITMAKGIASGFPMGACAARIEVAEAFEPGDHGSTFGGSNLAMAAAHATLVTLSRGHYDDRVTEVGDYFTEKLAQVEGVTEVRGMGLMLGADLEEGIDAHKVVAQGLEEGFLLNATGSNTLRFLPPLIVTETEIDKLIDALPGMIAAVRE
;
A
#
# COMPACT_ATOMS: atom_id res chain seq x y z
N LEU A 1 0.05 -6.84 -18.44
CA LEU A 1 1.49 -6.64 -18.66
C LEU A 1 1.92 -5.20 -18.34
N ALA A 2 1.10 -4.17 -18.66
CA ALA A 2 1.44 -2.78 -18.35
C ALA A 2 1.61 -2.53 -16.84
N THR A 3 0.74 -3.07 -16.00
CA THR A 3 0.86 -2.98 -14.54
C THR A 3 2.12 -3.66 -14.00
N LEU A 4 2.54 -4.77 -14.63
CA LEU A 4 3.80 -5.42 -14.31
C LEU A 4 5.01 -4.57 -14.74
N ALA A 5 4.92 -3.89 -15.89
CA ALA A 5 5.95 -2.95 -16.33
C ALA A 5 6.06 -1.73 -15.41
N ALA A 6 4.95 -1.27 -14.83
CA ALA A 6 4.92 -0.19 -13.84
C ALA A 6 5.52 -0.59 -12.48
N THR A 7 5.56 -1.89 -12.16
CA THR A 7 6.10 -2.41 -10.90
C THR A 7 7.63 -2.43 -10.92
N ALA A 8 8.29 -1.69 -10.04
CA ALA A 8 9.77 -1.59 -9.96
C ALA A 8 10.42 -2.82 -9.30
N GLN A 9 10.10 -4.02 -9.76
CA GLN A 9 10.60 -5.29 -9.22
C GLN A 9 11.11 -6.19 -10.37
N PRO A 10 12.37 -6.06 -10.80
CA PRO A 10 12.94 -6.77 -11.95
C PRO A 10 12.76 -8.29 -11.90
N ALA A 11 12.93 -8.90 -10.73
CA ALA A 11 12.77 -10.35 -10.56
C ALA A 11 11.34 -10.85 -10.90
N LYS A 12 10.32 -10.04 -10.65
CA LYS A 12 8.93 -10.37 -11.04
C LYS A 12 8.67 -10.17 -12.54
N GLN A 13 9.47 -9.33 -13.19
CA GLN A 13 9.32 -8.99 -14.61
C GLN A 13 10.03 -9.98 -15.55
N GLU A 14 11.09 -10.64 -15.08
CA GLU A 14 12.00 -11.43 -15.90
C GLU A 14 11.31 -12.50 -16.75
N ALA A 15 10.41 -13.27 -16.13
CA ALA A 15 9.68 -14.36 -16.81
C ALA A 15 8.64 -13.87 -17.85
N PHE A 16 8.34 -12.56 -17.90
CA PHE A 16 7.29 -12.00 -18.73
C PHE A 16 7.80 -11.05 -19.82
N GLN A 17 9.10 -11.06 -20.07
CA GLN A 17 9.70 -10.24 -21.12
C GLN A 17 9.32 -10.72 -22.54
N PRO A 18 9.15 -9.78 -23.52
CA PRO A 18 9.25 -8.32 -23.39
C PRO A 18 8.00 -7.68 -22.77
N LEU A 19 8.19 -6.74 -21.87
CA LEU A 19 7.12 -5.92 -21.30
C LEU A 19 6.87 -4.67 -22.15
N PRO A 20 5.67 -4.05 -22.05
CA PRO A 20 5.41 -2.75 -22.64
C PRO A 20 6.41 -1.72 -22.13
N GLY A 21 6.98 -0.91 -23.05
CA GLY A 21 7.81 0.25 -22.71
C GLY A 21 7.00 1.42 -22.16
N GLY A 22 7.72 2.54 -21.91
CA GLY A 22 7.10 3.79 -21.46
C GLY A 22 7.05 3.96 -19.94
N PHE A 23 7.76 3.14 -19.19
CA PHE A 23 7.88 3.25 -17.73
C PHE A 23 9.31 3.59 -17.34
N LEU A 24 9.46 4.61 -16.49
CA LEU A 24 10.71 4.99 -15.84
C LEU A 24 10.51 4.85 -14.32
N HIS A 25 11.50 4.31 -13.63
CA HIS A 25 11.46 4.19 -12.18
C HIS A 25 12.48 5.13 -11.55
N VAL A 26 12.07 5.80 -10.49
CA VAL A 26 12.91 6.71 -9.70
C VAL A 26 12.85 6.31 -8.22
N PRO A 27 13.91 6.57 -7.44
CA PRO A 27 13.87 6.31 -6.01
C PRO A 27 12.76 7.10 -5.33
N MET A 28 12.09 6.47 -4.36
CA MET A 28 11.11 7.12 -3.51
C MET A 28 11.78 8.23 -2.67
N ASN A 29 11.05 9.31 -2.40
CA ASN A 29 11.54 10.48 -1.67
C ASN A 29 12.74 11.20 -2.32
N ASP A 30 13.03 10.92 -3.60
CA ASP A 30 14.07 11.63 -4.37
C ASP A 30 13.44 12.53 -5.44
N LEU A 31 13.07 13.74 -5.02
CA LEU A 31 12.47 14.74 -5.91
C LEU A 31 13.43 15.16 -7.05
N ASN A 32 14.75 15.14 -6.80
CA ASN A 32 15.74 15.49 -7.84
C ASN A 32 15.78 14.43 -8.94
N ALA A 33 15.77 13.15 -8.57
CA ALA A 33 15.70 12.05 -9.53
C ALA A 33 14.41 12.14 -10.37
N LEU A 34 13.27 12.44 -9.73
CA LEU A 34 11.99 12.65 -10.43
C LEU A 34 12.09 13.80 -11.43
N HIS A 35 12.61 14.96 -11.00
CA HIS A 35 12.78 16.12 -11.88
C HIS A 35 13.65 15.78 -13.08
N GLN A 36 14.80 15.12 -12.87
CA GLN A 36 15.69 14.72 -13.95
C GLN A 36 15.03 13.75 -14.93
N ALA A 37 14.32 12.74 -14.41
CA ALA A 37 13.61 11.78 -15.25
C ALA A 37 12.56 12.45 -16.12
N VAL A 38 11.77 13.38 -15.57
CA VAL A 38 10.74 14.13 -16.31
C VAL A 38 11.39 15.09 -17.31
N TYR A 39 12.35 15.91 -16.91
CA TYR A 39 12.93 16.90 -17.81
C TYR A 39 13.72 16.29 -18.97
N ASN A 40 14.35 15.13 -18.77
CA ASN A 40 15.04 14.41 -19.83
C ASN A 40 14.07 13.76 -20.84
N ASN A 41 12.79 13.60 -20.47
CA ASN A 41 11.77 12.92 -21.27
C ASN A 41 10.48 13.75 -21.36
N LEU A 42 10.56 15.06 -21.29
CA LEU A 42 9.39 15.95 -21.09
C LEU A 42 8.30 15.81 -22.18
N ALA A 43 8.66 15.43 -23.39
CA ALA A 43 7.72 15.22 -24.48
C ALA A 43 6.91 13.91 -24.37
N ASP A 44 7.39 12.96 -23.58
CA ASP A 44 6.86 11.60 -23.53
C ASP A 44 6.21 11.26 -22.17
N VAL A 45 6.62 11.95 -21.08
CA VAL A 45 6.04 11.71 -19.74
C VAL A 45 4.67 12.36 -19.62
N CYS A 46 3.65 11.57 -19.33
CA CYS A 46 2.27 12.04 -19.14
C CYS A 46 1.80 11.94 -17.67
N ALA A 47 2.43 11.10 -16.85
CA ALA A 47 1.97 10.86 -15.49
C ALA A 47 3.12 10.46 -14.56
N VAL A 48 2.92 10.71 -13.26
CA VAL A 48 3.67 10.12 -12.16
C VAL A 48 2.73 9.19 -11.40
N MET A 49 3.17 7.94 -11.16
CA MET A 49 2.40 6.95 -10.41
C MET A 49 3.13 6.58 -9.11
N ILE A 50 2.41 6.58 -8.01
CA ILE A 50 2.94 6.27 -6.67
C ILE A 50 1.98 5.38 -5.89
N GLU A 51 2.53 4.64 -4.91
CA GLU A 51 1.79 4.12 -3.76
C GLU A 51 1.99 5.10 -2.58
N PRO A 52 0.96 5.55 -1.83
CA PRO A 52 1.15 6.40 -0.64
C PRO A 52 2.00 5.75 0.45
N VAL A 53 1.88 4.43 0.57
CA VAL A 53 2.75 3.56 1.36
C VAL A 53 3.15 2.39 0.48
N GLN A 54 4.44 2.24 0.20
CA GLN A 54 4.93 1.12 -0.59
C GLN A 54 4.82 -0.18 0.19
N GLY A 55 3.81 -1.02 -0.14
CA GLY A 55 3.51 -2.21 0.62
C GLY A 55 4.51 -3.36 0.44
N GLU A 56 4.84 -3.69 -0.80
CA GLU A 56 5.68 -4.84 -1.15
C GLU A 56 7.18 -4.57 -0.96
N ALA A 57 7.57 -3.32 -0.86
CA ALA A 57 8.96 -2.92 -0.65
C ALA A 57 9.41 -2.98 0.83
N GLY A 58 8.47 -3.15 1.78
CA GLY A 58 8.77 -3.18 3.21
C GLY A 58 7.98 -2.17 4.04
N VAL A 59 6.82 -1.74 3.55
CA VAL A 59 5.92 -0.77 4.20
C VAL A 59 6.61 0.59 4.41
N TYR A 60 6.92 1.26 3.33
CA TYR A 60 7.53 2.60 3.37
C TYR A 60 6.50 3.68 3.05
N PRO A 61 6.07 4.49 4.02
CA PRO A 61 5.28 5.69 3.76
C PRO A 61 6.15 6.77 3.09
N TRP A 62 5.52 7.60 2.27
CA TRP A 62 6.17 8.80 1.77
C TRP A 62 6.41 9.80 2.90
N ASP A 63 7.50 10.54 2.77
CA ASP A 63 7.66 11.80 3.49
C ASP A 63 6.58 12.78 3.01
N PRO A 64 5.73 13.34 3.91
CA PRO A 64 4.58 14.14 3.51
C PRO A 64 4.95 15.41 2.73
N ASP A 65 6.05 16.07 3.11
CA ASP A 65 6.50 17.30 2.45
C ASP A 65 7.00 16.99 1.04
N THR A 66 7.79 15.91 0.88
CA THR A 66 8.27 15.46 -0.43
C THR A 66 7.11 15.04 -1.33
N LEU A 67 6.12 14.34 -0.82
CA LEU A 67 4.94 13.94 -1.60
C LEU A 67 4.10 15.15 -2.03
N TYR A 68 3.95 16.13 -1.14
CA TYR A 68 3.31 17.39 -1.49
C TYR A 68 4.04 18.09 -2.66
N ASP A 69 5.37 18.15 -2.60
CA ASP A 69 6.19 18.72 -3.65
C ASP A 69 6.06 17.95 -4.98
N VAL A 70 5.99 16.61 -4.93
CA VAL A 70 5.70 15.78 -6.11
C VAL A 70 4.34 16.14 -6.72
N ALA A 71 3.30 16.29 -5.90
CA ALA A 71 1.97 16.67 -6.37
C ALA A 71 1.96 18.07 -7.02
N GLN A 72 2.66 19.05 -6.40
CA GLN A 72 2.79 20.39 -6.97
C GLN A 72 3.60 20.38 -8.28
N PHE A 73 4.66 19.57 -8.32
CA PHE A 73 5.47 19.41 -9.53
C PHE A 73 4.64 18.83 -10.70
N CYS A 74 3.85 17.80 -10.45
CA CYS A 74 2.94 17.23 -11.45
C CYS A 74 1.97 18.30 -11.98
N ARG A 75 1.29 19.00 -11.08
CA ARG A 75 0.35 20.08 -11.45
C ARG A 75 1.01 21.17 -12.28
N LYS A 76 2.20 21.63 -11.88
CA LYS A 76 2.93 22.69 -12.57
C LYS A 76 3.38 22.30 -14.00
N ASN A 77 3.67 21.03 -14.21
CA ASN A 77 4.17 20.52 -15.49
C ASN A 77 3.08 19.85 -16.35
N GLY A 78 1.81 19.90 -15.94
CA GLY A 78 0.71 19.29 -16.69
C GLY A 78 0.75 17.76 -16.71
N LEU A 79 1.37 17.14 -15.72
CA LEU A 79 1.44 15.70 -15.54
C LEU A 79 0.29 15.22 -14.67
N LEU A 80 -0.28 14.06 -14.99
CA LEU A 80 -1.26 13.41 -14.12
C LEU A 80 -0.57 12.78 -12.92
N LEU A 81 -1.19 12.89 -11.74
CA LEU A 81 -0.80 12.16 -10.54
C LEU A 81 -1.72 10.95 -10.37
N ILE A 82 -1.16 9.75 -10.48
CA ILE A 82 -1.86 8.48 -10.28
C ILE A 82 -1.44 7.93 -8.92
N VAL A 83 -2.41 7.65 -8.06
CA VAL A 83 -2.16 7.09 -6.73
C VAL A 83 -2.75 5.68 -6.63
N ASP A 84 -1.87 4.72 -6.36
CA ASP A 84 -2.26 3.33 -6.12
C ASP A 84 -2.64 3.13 -4.65
N GLU A 85 -3.94 3.09 -4.40
CA GLU A 85 -4.55 2.85 -3.09
C GLU A 85 -4.99 1.38 -2.90
N VAL A 86 -4.47 0.49 -3.72
CA VAL A 86 -4.84 -0.93 -3.67
C VAL A 86 -4.51 -1.55 -2.31
N GLN A 87 -3.44 -1.14 -1.66
CA GLN A 87 -3.07 -1.66 -0.33
C GLN A 87 -3.34 -0.67 0.80
N SER A 88 -3.17 0.62 0.56
CA SER A 88 -3.26 1.69 1.56
C SER A 88 -4.67 2.23 1.77
N GLY A 89 -5.57 2.06 0.80
CA GLY A 89 -6.92 2.59 0.84
C GLY A 89 -7.90 1.81 1.73
N ILE A 90 -9.14 2.25 1.70
CA ILE A 90 -10.28 1.65 2.41
C ILE A 90 -10.04 1.63 3.93
N PHE A 91 -9.71 2.82 4.49
CA PHE A 91 -9.41 3.07 5.92
C PHE A 91 -8.17 2.32 6.47
N ARG A 92 -7.40 1.63 5.65
CA ARG A 92 -6.24 0.86 6.10
C ARG A 92 -5.20 1.72 6.82
N CYS A 93 -4.99 2.94 6.35
CA CYS A 93 -3.95 3.86 6.84
C CYS A 93 -4.45 4.91 7.85
N GLY A 94 -5.65 4.75 8.43
CA GLY A 94 -6.15 5.61 9.52
C GLY A 94 -7.27 6.54 9.11
N GLU A 95 -7.18 7.78 9.52
CA GLU A 95 -8.20 8.83 9.63
C GLU A 95 -9.16 8.97 8.43
N PHE A 96 -8.67 8.78 7.20
CA PHE A 96 -9.47 8.93 5.99
C PHE A 96 -9.62 7.61 5.21
N PRO A 97 -10.63 7.49 4.34
CA PRO A 97 -10.82 6.33 3.48
C PRO A 97 -9.61 5.99 2.60
N PHE A 98 -8.81 6.99 2.22
CA PHE A 98 -7.64 6.83 1.36
C PHE A 98 -6.43 7.53 1.96
N ALA A 99 -5.27 6.89 1.85
CA ALA A 99 -4.02 7.39 2.43
C ALA A 99 -3.58 8.73 1.82
N PHE A 100 -3.88 9.01 0.56
CA PHE A 100 -3.58 10.30 -0.05
C PHE A 100 -4.25 11.48 0.68
N GLN A 101 -5.40 11.25 1.31
CA GLN A 101 -6.10 12.27 2.08
C GLN A 101 -5.34 12.59 3.37
N ASN A 102 -4.82 11.58 4.07
CA ASN A 102 -3.96 11.75 5.25
C ASN A 102 -2.69 12.55 4.91
N LEU A 103 -2.19 12.39 3.68
CA LEU A 103 -0.99 13.05 3.20
C LEU A 103 -1.25 14.43 2.53
N GLY A 104 -2.50 14.89 2.52
CA GLY A 104 -2.89 16.22 2.08
C GLY A 104 -2.73 16.48 0.57
N ILE A 105 -2.69 15.46 -0.27
CA ILE A 105 -2.61 15.58 -1.74
C ILE A 105 -3.94 15.27 -2.41
N THR A 106 -4.07 15.67 -3.68
CA THR A 106 -5.24 15.34 -4.50
C THR A 106 -4.77 14.74 -5.82
N PRO A 107 -4.95 13.44 -6.04
CA PRO A 107 -4.58 12.78 -7.28
C PRO A 107 -5.58 13.07 -8.42
N ASP A 108 -5.16 12.81 -9.64
CA ASP A 108 -6.01 12.82 -10.82
C ASP A 108 -6.68 11.48 -11.06
N ILE A 109 -5.99 10.38 -10.70
CA ILE A 109 -6.48 8.99 -10.82
C ILE A 109 -6.11 8.24 -9.55
N ILE A 110 -7.04 7.38 -9.08
CA ILE A 110 -6.79 6.42 -8.00
C ILE A 110 -7.15 5.00 -8.43
N THR A 111 -6.37 4.03 -8.00
CA THR A 111 -6.67 2.60 -8.16
C THR A 111 -6.98 1.97 -6.81
N MET A 112 -7.93 1.05 -6.78
CA MET A 112 -8.46 0.43 -5.56
C MET A 112 -8.70 -1.06 -5.79
N ALA A 113 -8.46 -1.89 -4.77
CA ALA A 113 -8.80 -3.31 -4.78
C ALA A 113 -8.84 -3.86 -3.34
N LYS A 114 -8.43 -5.12 -3.16
CA LYS A 114 -8.28 -5.79 -1.85
C LYS A 114 -9.47 -5.58 -0.92
N GLY A 115 -9.37 -4.64 0.03
CA GLY A 115 -10.39 -4.36 1.04
C GLY A 115 -11.71 -3.81 0.52
N ILE A 116 -11.78 -3.31 -0.73
CA ILE A 116 -12.95 -2.62 -1.27
C ILE A 116 -14.26 -3.43 -1.22
N ALA A 117 -14.16 -4.76 -1.32
CA ALA A 117 -15.30 -5.67 -1.30
C ALA A 117 -15.16 -6.78 -0.26
N SER A 118 -14.42 -6.53 0.85
CA SER A 118 -14.23 -7.45 1.98
C SER A 118 -13.86 -8.88 1.58
N GLY A 119 -12.94 -9.01 0.61
CA GLY A 119 -12.43 -10.30 0.14
C GLY A 119 -13.13 -10.84 -1.12
N PHE A 120 -14.23 -10.25 -1.58
CA PHE A 120 -14.76 -10.59 -2.90
C PHE A 120 -13.85 -10.00 -3.99
N PRO A 121 -13.45 -10.80 -5.01
CA PRO A 121 -12.51 -10.33 -6.05
C PRO A 121 -13.07 -9.15 -6.83
N MET A 122 -12.47 -7.98 -6.65
CA MET A 122 -12.85 -6.73 -7.28
C MET A 122 -11.69 -5.75 -7.32
N GLY A 123 -11.62 -4.96 -8.37
CA GLY A 123 -10.81 -3.74 -8.45
C GLY A 123 -11.66 -2.60 -9.00
N ALA A 124 -11.25 -1.38 -8.68
CA ALA A 124 -11.88 -0.16 -9.17
C ALA A 124 -10.81 0.88 -9.51
N CYS A 125 -11.15 1.75 -10.44
CA CYS A 125 -10.37 2.94 -10.78
C CYS A 125 -11.32 4.14 -10.79
N ALA A 126 -10.90 5.24 -10.20
CA ALA A 126 -11.61 6.50 -10.25
C ALA A 126 -10.68 7.61 -10.78
N ALA A 127 -11.24 8.54 -11.51
CA ALA A 127 -10.50 9.67 -12.05
C ALA A 127 -11.33 10.96 -11.90
N ARG A 128 -10.63 12.11 -11.93
CA ARG A 128 -11.29 13.40 -12.07
C ARG A 128 -12.05 13.44 -13.38
N ILE A 129 -13.12 14.22 -13.43
CA ILE A 129 -14.02 14.26 -14.60
C ILE A 129 -13.27 14.60 -15.89
N GLU A 130 -12.36 15.56 -15.83
CA GLU A 130 -11.59 16.03 -16.98
C GLU A 130 -10.67 14.94 -17.55
N VAL A 131 -10.24 14.00 -16.71
CA VAL A 131 -9.42 12.85 -17.11
C VAL A 131 -10.32 11.71 -17.59
N ALA A 132 -11.44 11.48 -16.92
CA ALA A 132 -12.39 10.43 -17.25
C ALA A 132 -13.08 10.66 -18.61
N GLU A 133 -13.27 11.92 -19.03
CA GLU A 133 -13.82 12.30 -20.34
C GLU A 133 -12.95 11.86 -21.52
N ALA A 134 -11.69 11.44 -21.29
CA ALA A 134 -10.85 10.84 -22.32
C ALA A 134 -11.33 9.46 -22.78
N PHE A 135 -12.18 8.79 -21.98
CA PHE A 135 -12.79 7.51 -22.35
C PHE A 135 -14.09 7.72 -23.12
N GLU A 136 -14.20 7.08 -24.27
CA GLU A 136 -15.43 7.03 -25.06
C GLU A 136 -16.12 5.65 -24.92
N PRO A 137 -17.43 5.56 -25.18
CA PRO A 137 -18.13 4.28 -25.19
C PRO A 137 -17.47 3.29 -26.17
N GLY A 138 -16.98 2.18 -25.64
CA GLY A 138 -16.29 1.12 -26.41
C GLY A 138 -14.79 1.02 -26.15
N ASP A 139 -14.16 2.01 -25.53
CA ASP A 139 -12.71 2.01 -25.28
C ASP A 139 -12.27 1.02 -24.22
N HIS A 140 -13.15 0.73 -23.26
CA HIS A 140 -12.87 -0.19 -22.17
C HIS A 140 -14.04 -1.14 -21.92
N GLY A 141 -13.70 -2.39 -21.63
CA GLY A 141 -14.68 -3.42 -21.26
C GLY A 141 -14.05 -4.55 -20.46
N SER A 142 -14.90 -5.20 -19.66
CA SER A 142 -14.52 -6.37 -18.87
C SER A 142 -15.73 -7.28 -18.74
N THR A 143 -15.54 -8.59 -18.99
CA THR A 143 -16.64 -9.57 -18.90
C THR A 143 -17.29 -9.60 -17.51
N PHE A 144 -16.49 -9.51 -16.45
CA PHE A 144 -16.96 -9.55 -15.06
C PHE A 144 -16.98 -8.18 -14.38
N GLY A 145 -16.55 -7.11 -15.07
CA GLY A 145 -16.57 -5.76 -14.54
C GLY A 145 -17.99 -5.30 -14.25
N GLY A 146 -18.22 -4.72 -13.07
CA GLY A 146 -19.54 -4.28 -12.62
C GLY A 146 -20.51 -5.41 -12.30
N SER A 147 -20.04 -6.66 -12.05
CA SER A 147 -20.93 -7.76 -11.69
C SER A 147 -21.74 -7.42 -10.43
N ASN A 148 -23.04 -7.77 -10.44
CA ASN A 148 -23.96 -7.40 -9.37
C ASN A 148 -23.49 -7.88 -7.98
N LEU A 149 -22.86 -9.04 -7.91
CA LEU A 149 -22.37 -9.62 -6.66
C LEU A 149 -21.20 -8.82 -6.11
N ALA A 150 -20.22 -8.46 -6.96
CA ALA A 150 -19.09 -7.62 -6.57
C ALA A 150 -19.58 -6.23 -6.11
N MET A 151 -20.52 -5.63 -6.85
CA MET A 151 -21.07 -4.33 -6.51
C MET A 151 -21.84 -4.36 -5.19
N ALA A 152 -22.63 -5.40 -4.93
CA ALA A 152 -23.32 -5.57 -3.65
C ALA A 152 -22.35 -5.72 -2.48
N ALA A 153 -21.27 -6.52 -2.64
CA ALA A 153 -20.24 -6.69 -1.63
C ALA A 153 -19.50 -5.36 -1.35
N ALA A 154 -19.06 -4.66 -2.39
CA ALA A 154 -18.38 -3.37 -2.25
C ALA A 154 -19.29 -2.31 -1.60
N HIS A 155 -20.54 -2.21 -2.04
CA HIS A 155 -21.51 -1.28 -1.44
C HIS A 155 -21.71 -1.56 0.04
N ALA A 156 -21.92 -2.82 0.43
CA ALA A 156 -22.08 -3.21 1.84
C ALA A 156 -20.82 -2.86 2.66
N THR A 157 -19.63 -3.16 2.12
CA THR A 157 -18.35 -2.83 2.77
C THR A 157 -18.20 -1.33 2.98
N LEU A 158 -18.33 -0.53 1.93
CA LEU A 158 -18.13 0.92 1.99
C LEU A 158 -19.16 1.60 2.91
N VAL A 159 -20.44 1.18 2.86
CA VAL A 159 -21.48 1.70 3.76
C VAL A 159 -21.18 1.34 5.22
N THR A 160 -20.71 0.12 5.49
CA THR A 160 -20.38 -0.30 6.85
C THR A 160 -19.20 0.51 7.39
N LEU A 161 -18.15 0.64 6.61
CA LEU A 161 -16.94 1.38 7.01
C LEU A 161 -17.22 2.87 7.20
N SER A 162 -17.97 3.50 6.28
CA SER A 162 -18.31 4.93 6.38
C SER A 162 -19.21 5.30 7.56
N ARG A 163 -19.93 4.32 8.14
CA ARG A 163 -20.84 4.52 9.27
C ARG A 163 -20.26 4.06 10.61
N GLY A 164 -19.20 3.28 10.58
CA GLY A 164 -18.71 2.53 11.74
C GLY A 164 -17.57 3.19 12.52
N HIS A 165 -17.23 4.47 12.25
CA HIS A 165 -16.14 5.18 12.91
C HIS A 165 -14.80 4.40 12.88
N TYR A 166 -14.50 3.81 11.71
CA TYR A 166 -13.24 3.06 11.51
C TYR A 166 -12.03 3.97 11.36
N ASP A 167 -12.24 5.23 11.02
CA ASP A 167 -11.28 6.31 10.96
C ASP A 167 -10.51 6.47 12.28
N ASP A 168 -11.18 6.86 13.35
CA ASP A 168 -10.60 7.03 14.68
C ASP A 168 -9.99 5.71 15.18
N ARG A 169 -10.76 4.60 15.05
CA ARG A 169 -10.35 3.29 15.52
C ARG A 169 -9.05 2.80 14.89
N VAL A 170 -8.89 2.92 13.57
CA VAL A 170 -7.69 2.44 12.88
C VAL A 170 -6.47 3.23 13.28
N THR A 171 -6.63 4.53 13.52
CA THR A 171 -5.56 5.39 14.03
C THR A 171 -5.15 4.97 15.45
N GLU A 172 -6.11 4.91 16.39
CA GLU A 172 -5.85 4.58 17.79
C GLU A 172 -5.21 3.18 17.94
N VAL A 173 -5.78 2.16 17.29
CA VAL A 173 -5.27 0.79 17.37
C VAL A 173 -3.95 0.62 16.61
N GLY A 174 -3.74 1.40 15.53
CA GLY A 174 -2.49 1.44 14.79
C GLY A 174 -1.34 2.03 15.61
N ASP A 175 -1.59 3.13 16.31
CA ASP A 175 -0.62 3.76 17.22
C ASP A 175 -0.28 2.80 18.37
N TYR A 176 -1.28 2.19 19.00
CA TYR A 176 -1.09 1.17 20.02
C TYR A 176 -0.20 0.02 19.53
N PHE A 177 -0.49 -0.51 18.33
CA PHE A 177 0.28 -1.61 17.77
C PHE A 177 1.73 -1.20 17.46
N THR A 178 1.92 0.00 16.92
CA THR A 178 3.24 0.57 16.63
C THR A 178 4.09 0.69 17.90
N GLU A 179 3.52 1.25 18.98
CA GLU A 179 4.19 1.38 20.27
C GLU A 179 4.59 0.02 20.87
N LYS A 180 3.71 -0.98 20.76
CA LYS A 180 3.99 -2.34 21.26
C LYS A 180 5.07 -3.04 20.43
N LEU A 181 5.00 -2.98 19.09
CA LEU A 181 6.01 -3.56 18.21
C LEU A 181 7.40 -2.98 18.44
N ALA A 182 7.49 -1.67 18.68
CA ALA A 182 8.77 -1.00 18.95
C ALA A 182 9.45 -1.46 20.25
N GLN A 183 8.73 -2.13 21.14
CA GLN A 183 9.25 -2.68 22.40
C GLN A 183 9.63 -4.17 22.31
N VAL A 184 9.32 -4.82 21.19
CA VAL A 184 9.62 -6.24 21.00
C VAL A 184 11.12 -6.46 20.83
N GLU A 185 11.69 -7.35 21.63
CA GLU A 185 13.10 -7.75 21.48
C GLU A 185 13.35 -8.37 20.10
N GLY A 186 14.36 -7.85 19.39
CA GLY A 186 14.71 -8.26 18.04
C GLY A 186 14.06 -7.44 16.93
N VAL A 187 13.20 -6.47 17.27
CA VAL A 187 12.70 -5.43 16.35
C VAL A 187 13.60 -4.20 16.46
N THR A 188 14.03 -3.66 15.34
CA THR A 188 14.95 -2.52 15.26
C THR A 188 14.28 -1.23 14.78
N GLU A 189 13.26 -1.35 13.93
CA GLU A 189 12.50 -0.24 13.39
C GLU A 189 11.05 -0.66 13.17
N VAL A 190 10.12 0.24 13.48
CA VAL A 190 8.70 0.09 13.12
C VAL A 190 8.29 1.31 12.30
N ARG A 191 7.61 1.07 11.18
CA ARG A 191 7.14 2.12 10.28
C ARG A 191 5.79 1.76 9.67
N GLY A 192 5.11 2.74 9.13
CA GLY A 192 3.83 2.54 8.46
C GLY A 192 2.82 3.62 8.79
N MET A 193 1.55 3.32 8.58
CA MET A 193 0.44 4.26 8.80
C MET A 193 -0.82 3.46 9.15
N GLY A 194 -1.48 3.81 10.26
CA GLY A 194 -2.66 3.10 10.76
C GLY A 194 -2.39 1.61 10.98
N LEU A 195 -3.17 0.74 10.37
CA LEU A 195 -3.00 -0.72 10.44
C LEU A 195 -2.25 -1.31 9.23
N MET A 196 -1.37 -0.54 8.62
CA MET A 196 -0.41 -0.99 7.61
C MET A 196 0.99 -0.74 8.16
N LEU A 197 1.57 -1.75 8.84
CA LEU A 197 2.83 -1.62 9.57
C LEU A 197 3.89 -2.58 9.05
N GLY A 198 5.14 -2.12 9.05
CA GLY A 198 6.34 -2.91 8.83
C GLY A 198 7.25 -2.85 10.05
N ALA A 199 7.81 -3.97 10.44
CA ALA A 199 8.81 -4.05 11.50
C ALA A 199 10.07 -4.74 10.99
N ASP A 200 11.19 -4.03 11.02
CA ASP A 200 12.48 -4.61 10.68
C ASP A 200 13.06 -5.37 11.88
N LEU A 201 13.58 -6.53 11.59
CA LEU A 201 14.26 -7.38 12.54
C LEU A 201 15.77 -7.09 12.56
N GLU A 202 16.43 -7.45 13.65
CA GLU A 202 17.88 -7.37 13.77
C GLU A 202 18.58 -8.10 12.63
N GLU A 203 19.79 -7.63 12.28
CA GLU A 203 20.62 -8.25 11.26
C GLU A 203 20.87 -9.73 11.57
N GLY A 204 20.74 -10.57 10.56
CA GLY A 204 20.89 -12.03 10.68
C GLY A 204 19.60 -12.79 10.99
N ILE A 205 18.49 -12.10 11.32
CA ILE A 205 17.19 -12.73 11.52
C ILE A 205 16.42 -12.75 10.20
N ASP A 206 16.10 -13.95 9.71
CA ASP A 206 15.29 -14.15 8.51
C ASP A 206 13.80 -14.06 8.85
N ALA A 207 13.15 -13.00 8.38
CA ALA A 207 11.71 -12.76 8.58
C ALA A 207 10.83 -13.92 8.05
N HIS A 208 11.26 -14.63 7.00
CA HIS A 208 10.51 -15.78 6.48
C HIS A 208 10.54 -16.97 7.45
N LYS A 209 11.64 -17.16 8.18
CA LYS A 209 11.71 -18.18 9.24
C LYS A 209 10.80 -17.80 10.41
N VAL A 210 10.73 -16.50 10.78
CA VAL A 210 9.80 -16.02 11.82
C VAL A 210 8.35 -16.24 11.39
N VAL A 211 8.01 -16.00 10.12
CA VAL A 211 6.67 -16.29 9.56
C VAL A 211 6.34 -17.78 9.67
N ALA A 212 7.31 -18.66 9.35
CA ALA A 212 7.10 -20.11 9.48
C ALA A 212 6.88 -20.54 10.92
N GLN A 213 7.68 -20.01 11.87
CA GLN A 213 7.50 -20.24 13.30
C GLN A 213 6.15 -19.73 13.79
N GLY A 214 5.72 -18.54 13.33
CA GLY A 214 4.41 -17.99 13.66
C GLY A 214 3.25 -18.90 13.25
N LEU A 215 3.36 -19.54 12.06
CA LEU A 215 2.35 -20.47 11.59
C LEU A 215 2.20 -21.69 12.53
N GLU A 216 3.30 -22.22 13.04
CA GLU A 216 3.28 -23.32 14.01
C GLU A 216 2.65 -22.91 15.35
N GLU A 217 2.75 -21.64 15.72
CA GLU A 217 2.15 -21.07 16.94
C GLU A 217 0.73 -20.52 16.72
N GLY A 218 0.17 -20.65 15.50
CA GLY A 218 -1.20 -20.25 15.16
C GLY A 218 -1.36 -18.80 14.72
N PHE A 219 -0.27 -18.13 14.33
CA PHE A 219 -0.30 -16.77 13.79
C PHE A 219 -0.03 -16.75 12.28
N LEU A 220 -0.88 -16.05 11.54
CA LEU A 220 -0.68 -15.79 10.12
C LEU A 220 0.09 -14.47 9.95
N LEU A 221 1.40 -14.59 9.84
CA LEU A 221 2.30 -13.46 9.61
C LEU A 221 2.66 -13.33 8.13
N ASN A 222 3.30 -12.23 7.77
CA ASN A 222 3.80 -12.00 6.42
C ASN A 222 5.17 -11.30 6.49
N ALA A 223 6.05 -11.63 5.54
CA ALA A 223 7.36 -10.97 5.40
C ALA A 223 7.45 -10.27 4.04
N THR A 224 8.18 -9.14 4.01
CA THR A 224 8.58 -8.43 2.80
C THR A 224 10.09 -8.25 2.81
N GLY A 225 10.77 -8.74 1.77
CA GLY A 225 12.23 -8.81 1.83
C GLY A 225 12.72 -9.89 2.82
N SER A 226 13.96 -9.78 3.25
CA SER A 226 14.61 -10.79 4.10
C SER A 226 14.41 -10.57 5.61
N ASN A 227 14.20 -9.33 6.05
CA ASN A 227 14.23 -8.97 7.46
C ASN A 227 13.02 -8.14 7.93
N THR A 228 12.03 -7.88 7.09
CA THR A 228 10.86 -7.09 7.45
C THR A 228 9.62 -7.96 7.63
N LEU A 229 9.01 -7.92 8.79
CA LEU A 229 7.65 -8.41 9.01
C LEU A 229 6.65 -7.32 8.62
N ARG A 230 5.61 -7.71 7.89
CA ARG A 230 4.52 -6.81 7.52
C ARG A 230 3.22 -7.22 8.21
N PHE A 231 2.54 -6.26 8.82
CA PHE A 231 1.29 -6.45 9.54
C PHE A 231 0.15 -5.72 8.85
N LEU A 232 -0.87 -6.49 8.46
CA LEU A 232 -2.09 -6.01 7.80
C LEU A 232 -3.30 -6.71 8.44
N PRO A 233 -3.53 -6.52 9.77
CA PRO A 233 -4.62 -7.19 10.45
C PRO A 233 -5.98 -6.72 9.92
N PRO A 234 -7.09 -7.42 10.22
CA PRO A 234 -8.43 -6.90 9.98
C PRO A 234 -8.62 -5.53 10.64
N LEU A 235 -9.40 -4.63 10.02
CA LEU A 235 -9.67 -3.29 10.59
C LEU A 235 -10.40 -3.36 11.94
N ILE A 236 -10.97 -4.51 12.28
CA ILE A 236 -11.65 -4.78 13.54
C ILE A 236 -10.75 -5.43 14.60
N VAL A 237 -9.45 -5.59 14.34
CA VAL A 237 -8.51 -6.16 15.31
C VAL A 237 -8.59 -5.42 16.64
N THR A 238 -8.47 -6.15 17.74
CA THR A 238 -8.53 -5.61 19.10
C THR A 238 -7.13 -5.54 19.71
N GLU A 239 -6.94 -4.66 20.68
CA GLU A 239 -5.70 -4.60 21.48
C GLU A 239 -5.37 -5.96 22.10
N THR A 240 -6.38 -6.69 22.61
CA THR A 240 -6.18 -8.04 23.18
C THR A 240 -5.64 -9.04 22.14
N GLU A 241 -6.02 -8.91 20.87
CA GLU A 241 -5.49 -9.78 19.80
C GLU A 241 -4.08 -9.35 19.43
N ILE A 242 -3.79 -8.05 19.44
CA ILE A 242 -2.44 -7.51 19.27
C ILE A 242 -1.53 -7.98 20.40
N ASP A 243 -1.95 -7.86 21.67
CA ASP A 243 -1.17 -8.29 22.83
C ASP A 243 -0.77 -9.77 22.75
N LYS A 244 -1.66 -10.65 22.28
CA LYS A 244 -1.32 -12.08 22.08
C LYS A 244 -0.16 -12.26 21.10
N LEU A 245 -0.12 -11.48 20.03
CA LEU A 245 0.97 -11.52 19.06
C LEU A 245 2.25 -10.94 19.67
N ILE A 246 2.15 -9.79 20.35
CA ILE A 246 3.28 -9.12 20.99
C ILE A 246 3.94 -10.01 22.04
N ASP A 247 3.15 -10.73 22.83
CA ASP A 247 3.65 -11.67 23.86
C ASP A 247 4.38 -12.88 23.24
N ALA A 248 3.93 -13.35 22.08
CA ALA A 248 4.51 -14.50 21.40
C ALA A 248 5.71 -14.16 20.50
N LEU A 249 5.73 -12.96 19.90
CA LEU A 249 6.70 -12.57 18.87
C LEU A 249 8.17 -12.67 19.31
N PRO A 250 8.57 -12.28 20.55
CA PRO A 250 9.95 -12.47 21.01
C PRO A 250 10.41 -13.94 21.00
N GLY A 251 9.52 -14.86 21.37
CA GLY A 251 9.78 -16.31 21.33
C GLY A 251 10.01 -16.81 19.91
N MET A 252 9.18 -16.36 18.96
CA MET A 252 9.32 -16.71 17.54
C MET A 252 10.63 -16.19 16.96
N ILE A 253 11.01 -14.95 17.30
CA ILE A 253 12.27 -14.33 16.88
C ILE A 253 13.46 -15.09 17.48
N ALA A 254 13.42 -15.40 18.77
CA ALA A 254 14.49 -16.13 19.47
C ALA A 254 14.68 -17.55 18.90
N ALA A 255 13.61 -18.23 18.50
CA ALA A 255 13.67 -19.58 17.94
C ALA A 255 14.39 -19.66 16.58
N VAL A 256 14.56 -18.54 15.87
CA VAL A 256 15.21 -18.47 14.55
C VAL A 256 16.54 -17.73 14.58
N ARG A 257 16.97 -17.21 15.74
CA ARG A 257 18.33 -16.71 15.94
C ARG A 257 19.30 -17.89 15.91
N GLU A 258 20.24 -17.88 15.01
CA GLU A 258 21.35 -18.84 14.94
C GLU A 258 22.53 -18.40 15.80
#